data_bc7b90e49774931435c8dc68cd0fd3e5
#
_entry.id   bc7b90e49774931435c8dc68cd0fd3e5
#
_cell.length_a   1.000
_cell.length_b   1.000
_cell.length_c   1.000
_cell.angle_alpha   90.00
_cell.angle_beta   90.00
_cell.angle_gamma   90.00
#
_symmetry.space_group_name_H-M   'P 1'
#
loop_
_entity.id
_entity.type
_entity.pdbx_description
1 polymer ?
#
loop_
_entity_poly.entity_id
_entity_poly.type
_entity_poly.pdbx_seq_one_letter_code
_entity_poly.pdbx_strand_id
1 'polypeptide(L)'
;KTYIRYRAERTRVRERKTNLMQSLHDITFKDSKDEDAKRENANINADTPMGMMLKYGSESAKHFYLSELIKPEYANAHIRGDIHIHDLDFYALTMTCCQIDLIKLFKGGFSTGNGFLREPNGIRSYASLACIAIQADQNDQHGGQSVPNFDYAMALGVRKTYKKELRKALEKMLEFEGYQINDDEFKLMFSNIEVNEGREIRMGDEKIIEAIYNELNKKYAPINGKMFDAALKMAMDETKDATYQAMEALIHNLNTMHSRAGAQVPFSSLNYGTDTSEEGRIVMHAILDATIAGLGNGETPIFPIQIFKVKEGINYNPEDPNYDLFKKSMYCSGKRLFPNFSFIDAPYNLQYYKPGDYRTEAAYMGCRTRVVANVYDPTNEIVTGRGNLSFTSINLPRIALQLMSVKDLDEKLTKFYERLDYLVDLCVGQLLERFAIQQDKYVYNFPFLMGQGIWLGSDKLKFNDKISEVIKHGTLTVGFIGLAETLKALIGVHHGESDEAQKLGLEIIGFMRQKLDRYSKKYRLNFSLIATPAEGLSGRFVKLDKKLFGEIEGITNHKFYTNSF
;
A
#
# COMPACT_ATOMS: atom_id res chain seq x y z
N LYS A 1 -31.00 43.96 28.70
CA LYS A 1 -30.79 43.67 27.25
C LYS A 1 -29.33 43.92 26.83
N THR A 2 -28.69 45.01 27.25
CA THR A 2 -27.30 45.36 26.90
C THR A 2 -26.27 44.34 27.45
N TYR A 3 -26.44 43.89 28.69
CA TYR A 3 -25.55 42.89 29.30
C TYR A 3 -25.66 41.51 28.62
N ILE A 4 -26.84 41.08 28.22
CA ILE A 4 -27.05 39.82 27.49
C ILE A 4 -26.39 39.91 26.09
N ARG A 5 -26.53 41.04 25.40
CA ARG A 5 -25.84 41.28 24.11
C ARG A 5 -24.32 41.29 24.28
N TYR A 6 -23.80 41.95 25.28
CA TYR A 6 -22.38 42.00 25.57
C TYR A 6 -21.82 40.59 25.92
N ARG A 7 -22.56 39.83 26.73
CA ARG A 7 -22.19 38.44 27.07
C ARG A 7 -22.23 37.53 25.84
N ALA A 8 -23.24 37.64 25.01
CA ALA A 8 -23.36 36.93 23.75
C ALA A 8 -22.23 37.29 22.78
N GLU A 9 -21.88 38.58 22.68
CA GLU A 9 -20.75 39.02 21.84
C GLU A 9 -19.41 38.55 22.38
N ARG A 10 -19.16 38.56 23.70
CA ARG A 10 -17.95 37.98 24.30
C ARG A 10 -17.87 36.47 24.11
N THR A 11 -18.99 35.76 24.21
CA THR A 11 -19.03 34.32 23.91
C THR A 11 -18.72 34.09 22.45
N ARG A 12 -19.34 34.83 21.53
CA ARG A 12 -19.06 34.76 20.10
C ARG A 12 -17.59 35.06 19.74
N VAL A 13 -16.98 36.07 20.40
CA VAL A 13 -15.55 36.40 20.21
C VAL A 13 -14.63 35.31 20.79
N ARG A 14 -15.00 34.67 21.91
CA ARG A 14 -14.28 33.53 22.46
C ARG A 14 -14.38 32.31 21.54
N GLU A 15 -15.55 32.01 21.04
CA GLU A 15 -15.78 30.89 20.10
C GLU A 15 -15.02 31.10 18.78
N ARG A 16 -14.95 32.35 18.29
CA ARG A 16 -14.12 32.71 17.12
C ARG A 16 -12.60 32.55 17.35
N LYS A 17 -12.16 32.52 18.60
CA LYS A 17 -10.74 32.37 18.98
C LYS A 17 -10.37 30.94 19.38
N THR A 18 -11.25 29.96 19.18
CA THR A 18 -10.86 28.57 19.38
C THR A 18 -9.87 28.14 18.31
N ASN A 19 -8.93 27.26 18.63
CA ASN A 19 -7.97 26.74 17.66
C ASN A 19 -8.66 26.12 16.44
N LEU A 20 -9.79 25.43 16.63
CA LEU A 20 -10.60 24.88 15.55
C LEU A 20 -11.12 25.98 14.61
N MET A 21 -11.73 27.04 15.15
CA MET A 21 -12.27 28.12 14.32
C MET A 21 -11.16 28.85 13.55
N GLN A 22 -9.97 28.98 14.13
CA GLN A 22 -8.82 29.54 13.44
C GLN A 22 -8.36 28.62 12.29
N SER A 23 -8.25 27.31 12.53
CA SER A 23 -7.92 26.34 11.48
C SER A 23 -8.92 26.37 10.32
N LEU A 24 -10.23 26.38 10.61
CA LEU A 24 -11.28 26.47 9.58
C LEU A 24 -11.22 27.78 8.80
N HIS A 25 -10.95 28.91 9.48
CA HIS A 25 -10.75 30.20 8.84
C HIS A 25 -9.53 30.16 7.90
N ASP A 26 -8.42 29.62 8.35
CA ASP A 26 -7.18 29.54 7.58
C ASP A 26 -7.32 28.61 6.36
N ILE A 27 -8.01 27.48 6.50
CA ILE A 27 -8.39 26.62 5.36
C ILE A 27 -9.24 27.37 4.34
N THR A 28 -10.16 28.23 4.80
CA THR A 28 -11.07 28.97 3.91
C THR A 28 -10.37 30.07 3.12
N PHE A 29 -9.47 30.82 3.77
CA PHE A 29 -9.00 32.11 3.26
C PHE A 29 -7.50 32.15 2.92
N LYS A 30 -6.70 31.14 3.30
CA LYS A 30 -5.28 31.05 2.93
C LYS A 30 -5.06 30.07 1.79
N ASP A 31 -4.08 30.35 0.96
CA ASP A 31 -3.64 29.41 -0.08
C ASP A 31 -2.89 28.22 0.52
N SER A 32 -2.82 27.11 -0.23
CA SER A 32 -2.03 25.91 0.16
C SER A 32 -0.53 26.19 0.33
N LYS A 33 -0.02 27.27 -0.27
CA LYS A 33 1.37 27.72 -0.11
C LYS A 33 1.66 28.27 1.30
N ASP A 34 0.64 28.82 1.95
CA ASP A 34 0.76 29.53 3.23
C ASP A 34 0.20 28.73 4.42
N GLU A 35 -0.48 27.60 4.16
CA GLU A 35 -1.15 26.82 5.19
C GLU A 35 -0.70 25.35 5.17
N ASP A 36 -0.01 24.92 6.23
CA ASP A 36 0.52 23.56 6.35
C ASP A 36 -0.59 22.50 6.35
N ALA A 37 -1.74 22.77 6.96
CA ALA A 37 -2.88 21.84 6.99
C ALA A 37 -3.41 21.46 5.60
N LYS A 38 -3.31 22.38 4.63
CA LYS A 38 -3.69 22.13 3.24
C LYS A 38 -2.71 21.22 2.50
N ARG A 39 -1.46 21.12 2.97
CA ARG A 39 -0.38 20.35 2.32
C ARG A 39 -0.12 18.98 2.93
N GLU A 40 -0.83 18.60 3.97
CA GLU A 40 -0.58 17.36 4.71
C GLU A 40 -0.68 16.07 3.87
N ASN A 41 -1.44 16.08 2.78
CA ASN A 41 -1.64 14.92 1.91
C ASN A 41 -1.43 15.30 0.45
N ALA A 42 -0.38 14.77 -0.18
CA ALA A 42 -0.01 15.04 -1.57
C ALA A 42 -1.08 14.60 -2.61
N ASN A 43 -1.93 13.64 -2.26
CA ASN A 43 -2.99 13.12 -3.12
C ASN A 43 -4.33 13.84 -2.99
N ILE A 44 -4.38 14.96 -2.24
CA ILE A 44 -5.57 15.80 -2.06
C ILE A 44 -5.25 17.23 -2.51
N ASN A 45 -6.06 17.79 -3.41
CA ASN A 45 -6.00 19.21 -3.72
C ASN A 45 -6.95 19.99 -2.79
N ALA A 46 -6.43 20.52 -1.70
CA ALA A 46 -7.19 21.21 -0.66
C ALA A 46 -7.67 22.61 -1.05
N ASP A 47 -7.29 23.15 -2.21
CA ASP A 47 -7.79 24.42 -2.72
C ASP A 47 -9.09 24.26 -3.54
N THR A 48 -9.46 23.01 -3.88
CA THR A 48 -10.76 22.72 -4.50
C THR A 48 -11.90 22.70 -3.48
N PRO A 49 -13.18 22.96 -3.89
CA PRO A 49 -14.32 22.93 -2.98
C PRO A 49 -14.44 21.62 -2.19
N MET A 50 -14.28 20.48 -2.85
CA MET A 50 -14.37 19.16 -2.20
C MET A 50 -13.14 18.88 -1.32
N GLY A 51 -11.95 19.31 -1.73
CA GLY A 51 -10.76 19.23 -0.91
C GLY A 51 -10.86 20.07 0.37
N MET A 52 -11.42 21.28 0.30
CA MET A 52 -11.70 22.11 1.49
C MET A 52 -12.73 21.45 2.41
N MET A 53 -13.81 20.89 1.88
CA MET A 53 -14.81 20.15 2.68
C MET A 53 -14.18 18.96 3.41
N LEU A 54 -13.31 18.20 2.74
CA LEU A 54 -12.59 17.10 3.36
C LEU A 54 -11.67 17.62 4.49
N LYS A 55 -10.98 18.74 4.28
CA LYS A 55 -10.13 19.37 5.31
C LYS A 55 -10.92 19.92 6.50
N TYR A 56 -12.12 20.49 6.29
CA TYR A 56 -12.99 20.86 7.41
C TYR A 56 -13.36 19.66 8.27
N GLY A 57 -13.74 18.54 7.65
CA GLY A 57 -14.01 17.29 8.35
C GLY A 57 -12.80 16.79 9.12
N SER A 58 -11.64 16.76 8.48
CA SER A 58 -10.36 16.34 9.06
C SER A 58 -10.01 17.15 10.32
N GLU A 59 -9.98 18.49 10.23
CA GLU A 59 -9.61 19.34 11.37
C GLU A 59 -10.64 19.28 12.51
N SER A 60 -11.93 19.18 12.18
CA SER A 60 -12.98 19.01 13.18
C SER A 60 -12.84 17.69 13.92
N ALA A 61 -12.56 16.60 13.20
CA ALA A 61 -12.34 15.27 13.78
C ALA A 61 -11.10 15.23 14.68
N LYS A 62 -9.96 15.78 14.22
CA LYS A 62 -8.73 15.90 15.03
C LYS A 62 -8.98 16.62 16.34
N HIS A 63 -9.67 17.76 16.27
CA HIS A 63 -9.99 18.54 17.47
C HIS A 63 -10.88 17.74 18.45
N PHE A 64 -11.95 17.12 17.93
CA PHE A 64 -12.85 16.29 18.74
C PHE A 64 -12.10 15.14 19.42
N TYR A 65 -11.29 14.40 18.68
CA TYR A 65 -10.58 13.25 19.25
C TYR A 65 -9.56 13.65 20.31
N LEU A 66 -8.82 14.75 20.11
CA LEU A 66 -7.84 15.22 21.09
C LEU A 66 -8.48 15.77 22.36
N SER A 67 -9.69 16.37 22.25
CA SER A 67 -10.36 16.98 23.41
C SER A 67 -11.25 16.03 24.19
N GLU A 68 -11.92 15.08 23.51
CA GLU A 68 -13.00 14.30 24.10
C GLU A 68 -12.78 12.79 24.14
N LEU A 69 -11.99 12.22 23.19
CA LEU A 69 -11.92 10.78 23.04
C LEU A 69 -10.61 10.16 23.54
N ILE A 70 -9.49 10.77 23.17
CA ILE A 70 -8.14 10.26 23.49
C ILE A 70 -7.79 10.62 24.93
N LYS A 71 -7.23 9.66 25.67
CA LYS A 71 -6.77 9.95 27.04
C LYS A 71 -5.84 11.16 27.08
N PRO A 72 -5.99 12.03 28.10
CA PRO A 72 -5.21 13.27 28.20
C PRO A 72 -3.70 13.08 28.12
N GLU A 73 -3.16 11.97 28.62
CA GLU A 73 -1.72 11.68 28.55
C GLU A 73 -1.23 11.52 27.11
N TYR A 74 -1.98 10.82 26.25
CA TYR A 74 -1.65 10.60 24.83
C TYR A 74 -1.89 11.86 24.00
N ALA A 75 -3.02 12.54 24.24
CA ALA A 75 -3.35 13.79 23.57
C ALA A 75 -2.29 14.87 23.86
N ASN A 76 -1.90 15.04 25.12
CA ASN A 76 -0.87 16.00 25.51
C ASN A 76 0.50 15.68 24.94
N ALA A 77 0.91 14.40 24.91
CA ALA A 77 2.17 13.98 24.31
C ALA A 77 2.19 14.26 22.79
N HIS A 78 1.05 14.05 22.10
CA HIS A 78 0.90 14.41 20.69
C HIS A 78 1.00 15.93 20.48
N ILE A 79 0.24 16.71 21.25
CA ILE A 79 0.21 18.18 21.13
C ILE A 79 1.60 18.77 21.38
N ARG A 80 2.30 18.30 22.42
CA ARG A 80 3.66 18.76 22.73
C ARG A 80 4.70 18.32 21.72
N GLY A 81 4.42 17.26 20.95
CA GLY A 81 5.35 16.72 19.96
C GLY A 81 6.37 15.73 20.53
N ASP A 82 6.09 15.11 21.67
CA ASP A 82 6.86 13.95 22.16
C ASP A 82 6.59 12.72 21.28
N ILE A 83 5.33 12.58 20.83
CA ILE A 83 4.87 11.58 19.87
C ILE A 83 4.02 12.24 18.77
N HIS A 84 3.74 11.46 17.72
CA HIS A 84 2.74 11.82 16.72
C HIS A 84 1.81 10.64 16.46
N ILE A 85 0.52 10.83 16.73
CA ILE A 85 -0.52 9.88 16.37
C ILE A 85 -0.87 10.14 14.91
N HIS A 86 -0.62 9.16 14.02
CA HIS A 86 -0.89 9.29 12.59
C HIS A 86 -2.37 9.13 12.28
N ASP A 87 -2.78 9.80 11.18
CA ASP A 87 -4.16 9.74 10.67
C ASP A 87 -5.19 10.00 11.77
N LEU A 88 -4.92 11.06 12.54
CA LEU A 88 -5.69 11.41 13.72
C LEU A 88 -7.15 11.74 13.38
N ASP A 89 -7.42 12.27 12.19
CA ASP A 89 -8.76 12.52 11.66
C ASP A 89 -9.59 11.24 11.44
N PHE A 90 -8.93 10.11 11.26
CA PHE A 90 -9.55 8.79 11.13
C PHE A 90 -9.45 7.92 12.40
N TYR A 91 -9.05 8.50 13.53
CA TYR A 91 -8.72 7.77 14.76
C TYR A 91 -9.75 6.71 15.16
N ALA A 92 -11.02 7.08 15.23
CA ALA A 92 -12.10 6.19 15.60
C ALA A 92 -12.86 5.58 14.41
N LEU A 93 -12.53 5.98 13.17
CA LEU A 93 -13.34 5.63 12.01
C LEU A 93 -12.88 4.33 11.36
N THR A 94 -11.58 4.19 11.06
CA THR A 94 -11.10 3.12 10.21
C THR A 94 -9.64 2.76 10.46
N MET A 95 -9.17 1.74 9.75
CA MET A 95 -7.80 1.21 9.76
C MET A 95 -6.98 1.86 8.65
N THR A 96 -5.63 1.70 8.71
CA THR A 96 -4.73 2.38 7.79
C THR A 96 -4.75 1.79 6.39
N CYS A 97 -4.39 0.51 6.21
CA CYS A 97 -4.15 -0.06 4.87
C CYS A 97 -4.36 -1.58 4.83
N CYS A 98 -4.49 -2.11 3.61
CA CYS A 98 -4.64 -3.55 3.36
C CYS A 98 -3.89 -3.99 2.11
N GLN A 99 -3.54 -5.28 2.06
CA GLN A 99 -3.03 -6.01 0.91
C GLN A 99 -4.16 -6.82 0.26
N ILE A 100 -4.70 -6.33 -0.85
CA ILE A 100 -5.86 -6.88 -1.54
C ILE A 100 -5.43 -8.10 -2.36
N ASP A 101 -5.96 -9.28 -2.06
CA ASP A 101 -5.80 -10.47 -2.89
C ASP A 101 -6.82 -10.43 -4.04
N LEU A 102 -6.39 -9.92 -5.20
CA LEU A 102 -7.25 -9.82 -6.38
C LEU A 102 -7.64 -11.20 -6.94
N ILE A 103 -6.81 -12.23 -6.75
CA ILE A 103 -7.12 -13.60 -7.22
C ILE A 103 -8.34 -14.13 -6.46
N LYS A 104 -8.32 -13.97 -5.13
CA LYS A 104 -9.45 -14.35 -4.28
C LYS A 104 -10.69 -13.49 -4.58
N LEU A 105 -10.51 -12.17 -4.65
CA LEU A 105 -11.61 -11.20 -4.81
C LEU A 105 -12.36 -11.39 -6.13
N PHE A 106 -11.64 -11.64 -7.23
CA PHE A 106 -12.26 -11.74 -8.56
C PHE A 106 -12.96 -13.06 -8.82
N LYS A 107 -12.62 -14.10 -8.06
CA LYS A 107 -13.23 -15.42 -8.20
C LYS A 107 -14.72 -15.37 -7.86
N GLY A 108 -15.55 -15.59 -8.89
CA GLY A 108 -17.00 -15.51 -8.76
C GLY A 108 -17.58 -14.10 -8.79
N GLY A 109 -16.73 -13.06 -8.76
CA GLY A 109 -17.17 -11.66 -8.75
C GLY A 109 -17.33 -11.06 -7.34
N PHE A 110 -17.64 -9.76 -7.28
CA PHE A 110 -17.78 -9.02 -6.02
C PHE A 110 -18.75 -7.83 -6.15
N SER A 111 -19.13 -7.22 -5.03
CA SER A 111 -19.99 -6.03 -4.99
C SER A 111 -19.26 -4.85 -4.34
N THR A 112 -19.48 -3.64 -4.87
CA THR A 112 -19.05 -2.38 -4.25
C THR A 112 -20.16 -1.67 -3.47
N GLY A 113 -21.30 -2.34 -3.29
CA GLY A 113 -22.48 -1.79 -2.62
C GLY A 113 -23.58 -1.29 -3.58
N ASN A 114 -23.25 -0.95 -4.82
CA ASN A 114 -24.18 -0.43 -5.82
C ASN A 114 -24.51 -1.45 -6.95
N GLY A 115 -24.23 -2.70 -6.74
CA GLY A 115 -24.46 -3.78 -7.70
C GLY A 115 -23.34 -4.82 -7.66
N PHE A 116 -23.58 -5.94 -8.34
CA PHE A 116 -22.64 -7.05 -8.40
C PHE A 116 -21.84 -7.02 -9.70
N LEU A 117 -20.54 -7.09 -9.59
CA LEU A 117 -19.59 -7.15 -10.71
C LEU A 117 -19.18 -8.62 -10.92
N ARG A 118 -19.49 -9.18 -12.09
CA ARG A 118 -19.12 -10.55 -12.43
C ARG A 118 -17.60 -10.75 -12.46
N GLU A 119 -17.17 -11.98 -12.37
CA GLU A 119 -15.77 -12.36 -12.59
C GLU A 119 -15.25 -11.82 -13.93
N PRO A 120 -14.06 -11.20 -13.96
CA PRO A 120 -13.50 -10.64 -15.20
C PRO A 120 -13.12 -11.74 -16.22
N ASN A 121 -13.29 -11.45 -17.50
CA ASN A 121 -13.14 -12.42 -18.59
C ASN A 121 -11.99 -12.11 -19.57
N GLY A 122 -11.10 -11.17 -19.22
CA GLY A 122 -9.92 -10.81 -20.00
C GLY A 122 -9.16 -9.68 -19.37
N ILE A 123 -7.94 -9.40 -19.85
CA ILE A 123 -7.00 -8.48 -19.20
C ILE A 123 -7.57 -7.07 -19.01
N ARG A 124 -8.32 -6.54 -19.97
CA ARG A 124 -8.93 -5.21 -19.86
C ARG A 124 -9.91 -5.14 -18.69
N SER A 125 -10.73 -6.16 -18.50
CA SER A 125 -11.66 -6.20 -17.35
C SER A 125 -10.93 -6.48 -16.05
N TYR A 126 -9.86 -7.28 -16.03
CA TYR A 126 -9.01 -7.46 -14.85
C TYR A 126 -8.40 -6.14 -14.38
N ALA A 127 -7.80 -5.38 -15.28
CA ALA A 127 -7.22 -4.06 -14.98
C ALA A 127 -8.28 -3.06 -14.47
N SER A 128 -9.44 -2.99 -15.14
CA SER A 128 -10.54 -2.12 -14.72
C SER A 128 -11.08 -2.48 -13.34
N LEU A 129 -11.30 -3.78 -13.06
CA LEU A 129 -11.79 -4.21 -11.76
C LEU A 129 -10.73 -4.07 -10.65
N ALA A 130 -9.43 -4.14 -10.97
CA ALA A 130 -8.37 -3.82 -10.02
C ALA A 130 -8.43 -2.36 -9.58
N CYS A 131 -8.64 -1.42 -10.52
CA CYS A 131 -8.85 -0.01 -10.18
C CYS A 131 -10.10 0.18 -9.31
N ILE A 132 -11.22 -0.46 -9.65
CA ILE A 132 -12.46 -0.39 -8.86
C ILE A 132 -12.25 -0.96 -7.45
N ALA A 133 -11.55 -2.09 -7.31
CA ALA A 133 -11.26 -2.68 -6.00
C ALA A 133 -10.41 -1.74 -5.12
N ILE A 134 -9.35 -1.15 -5.68
CA ILE A 134 -8.50 -0.18 -4.98
C ILE A 134 -9.32 1.04 -4.55
N GLN A 135 -10.16 1.58 -5.44
CA GLN A 135 -10.98 2.75 -5.17
C GLN A 135 -12.08 2.47 -4.14
N ALA A 136 -12.70 1.29 -4.19
CA ALA A 136 -13.73 0.89 -3.23
C ALA A 136 -13.13 0.69 -1.83
N ASP A 137 -11.98 0.01 -1.73
CA ASP A 137 -11.29 -0.21 -0.46
C ASP A 137 -10.78 1.10 0.17
N GLN A 138 -10.41 2.09 -0.67
CA GLN A 138 -10.02 3.43 -0.23
C GLN A 138 -11.15 4.16 0.54
N ASN A 139 -12.42 3.78 0.37
CA ASN A 139 -13.53 4.35 1.14
C ASN A 139 -13.67 3.70 2.52
N ASP A 140 -13.21 2.46 2.68
CA ASP A 140 -13.25 1.72 3.94
C ASP A 140 -11.98 1.93 4.79
N GLN A 141 -10.86 2.38 4.17
CA GLN A 141 -9.58 2.60 4.83
C GLN A 141 -8.96 3.95 4.46
N HIS A 142 -8.13 4.52 5.35
CA HIS A 142 -7.58 5.87 5.13
C HIS A 142 -6.19 5.90 4.47
N GLY A 143 -5.41 4.84 4.56
CA GLY A 143 -4.05 4.78 4.01
C GLY A 143 -3.95 4.12 2.63
N GLY A 144 -2.81 3.50 2.35
CA GLY A 144 -2.51 2.91 1.05
C GLY A 144 -3.18 1.57 0.81
N GLN A 145 -3.73 1.39 -0.37
CA GLN A 145 -4.28 0.14 -0.87
C GLN A 145 -3.23 -0.57 -1.72
N SER A 146 -2.94 -1.84 -1.44
CA SER A 146 -1.86 -2.56 -2.09
C SER A 146 -2.33 -3.86 -2.72
N VAL A 147 -1.76 -4.20 -3.89
CA VAL A 147 -1.87 -5.53 -4.49
C VAL A 147 -0.52 -6.22 -4.34
N PRO A 148 -0.42 -7.30 -3.53
CA PRO A 148 0.87 -7.92 -3.18
C PRO A 148 1.44 -8.83 -4.28
N ASN A 149 0.63 -9.24 -5.24
CA ASN A 149 0.93 -10.24 -6.27
C ASN A 149 0.24 -9.89 -7.59
N PHE A 150 0.54 -8.68 -8.06
CA PHE A 150 -0.15 -8.10 -9.22
C PHE A 150 0.10 -8.88 -10.51
N ASP A 151 1.31 -9.35 -10.75
CA ASP A 151 1.70 -10.18 -11.89
C ASP A 151 0.89 -11.48 -11.95
N TYR A 152 0.83 -12.24 -10.86
CA TYR A 152 0.03 -13.47 -10.77
C TYR A 152 -1.47 -13.21 -10.99
N ALA A 153 -2.00 -12.14 -10.42
CA ALA A 153 -3.41 -11.80 -10.56
C ALA A 153 -3.76 -11.42 -12.01
N MET A 154 -2.97 -10.57 -12.63
CA MET A 154 -3.20 -10.12 -14.01
C MET A 154 -2.92 -11.20 -15.03
N ALA A 155 -1.98 -12.13 -14.76
CA ALA A 155 -1.69 -13.27 -15.63
C ALA A 155 -2.94 -14.10 -15.95
N LEU A 156 -3.88 -14.23 -15.00
CA LEU A 156 -5.17 -14.88 -15.24
C LEU A 156 -6.00 -14.17 -16.31
N GLY A 157 -5.95 -12.84 -16.30
CA GLY A 157 -6.61 -12.01 -17.32
C GLY A 157 -5.96 -12.13 -18.70
N VAL A 158 -4.62 -12.18 -18.73
CA VAL A 158 -3.85 -12.40 -19.98
C VAL A 158 -4.19 -13.76 -20.56
N ARG A 159 -4.21 -14.82 -19.74
CA ARG A 159 -4.57 -16.18 -20.17
C ARG A 159 -5.97 -16.24 -20.80
N LYS A 160 -6.97 -15.65 -20.15
CA LYS A 160 -8.33 -15.58 -20.70
C LYS A 160 -8.38 -14.79 -22.00
N THR A 161 -7.58 -13.73 -22.13
CA THR A 161 -7.46 -12.95 -23.36
C THR A 161 -6.80 -13.76 -24.46
N TYR A 162 -5.66 -14.41 -24.18
CA TYR A 162 -4.96 -15.26 -25.14
C TYR A 162 -5.86 -16.38 -25.69
N LYS A 163 -6.55 -17.11 -24.81
CA LYS A 163 -7.49 -18.16 -25.22
C LYS A 163 -8.55 -17.63 -26.19
N LYS A 164 -9.07 -16.43 -25.94
CA LYS A 164 -10.06 -15.79 -26.80
C LYS A 164 -9.45 -15.34 -28.15
N GLU A 165 -8.29 -14.71 -28.13
CA GLU A 165 -7.66 -14.22 -29.37
C GLU A 165 -7.10 -15.39 -30.20
N LEU A 166 -6.59 -16.45 -29.55
CA LEU A 166 -6.18 -17.68 -30.24
C LEU A 166 -7.36 -18.31 -31.00
N ARG A 167 -8.51 -18.44 -30.33
CA ARG A 167 -9.71 -18.95 -30.93
C ARG A 167 -10.10 -18.14 -32.17
N LYS A 168 -10.17 -16.82 -32.07
CA LYS A 168 -10.50 -15.92 -33.19
C LYS A 168 -9.50 -16.01 -34.33
N ALA A 169 -8.21 -16.12 -34.02
CA ALA A 169 -7.18 -16.23 -35.07
C ALA A 169 -7.30 -17.54 -35.85
N LEU A 170 -7.56 -18.64 -35.14
CA LEU A 170 -7.77 -19.94 -35.75
C LEU A 170 -9.10 -20.02 -36.54
N GLU A 171 -10.18 -19.40 -36.01
CA GLU A 171 -11.44 -19.25 -36.78
C GLU A 171 -11.20 -18.54 -38.11
N LYS A 172 -10.53 -17.37 -38.07
CA LYS A 172 -10.19 -16.64 -39.31
C LYS A 172 -9.31 -17.45 -40.25
N MET A 173 -8.32 -18.17 -39.75
CA MET A 173 -7.46 -19.05 -40.55
C MET A 173 -8.29 -20.07 -41.31
N LEU A 174 -9.22 -20.77 -40.63
CA LEU A 174 -10.08 -21.78 -41.23
C LEU A 174 -11.08 -21.19 -42.22
N GLU A 175 -11.64 -20.01 -41.93
CA GLU A 175 -12.48 -19.28 -42.88
C GLU A 175 -11.74 -18.93 -44.17
N PHE A 176 -10.46 -18.51 -44.06
CA PHE A 176 -9.60 -18.27 -45.25
C PHE A 176 -9.35 -19.54 -46.07
N GLU A 177 -9.32 -20.71 -45.43
CA GLU A 177 -9.20 -22.00 -46.10
C GLU A 177 -10.57 -22.51 -46.63
N GLY A 178 -11.65 -21.73 -46.46
CA GLY A 178 -12.98 -22.02 -47.01
C GLY A 178 -13.89 -22.85 -46.11
N TYR A 179 -13.52 -23.06 -44.83
CA TYR A 179 -14.34 -23.78 -43.88
C TYR A 179 -15.41 -22.87 -43.26
N GLN A 180 -16.60 -23.41 -43.04
CA GLN A 180 -17.61 -22.75 -42.20
C GLN A 180 -17.44 -23.17 -40.77
N ILE A 181 -17.31 -22.19 -39.87
CA ILE A 181 -17.06 -22.41 -38.45
C ILE A 181 -18.34 -22.18 -37.63
N ASN A 182 -18.68 -23.14 -36.77
CA ASN A 182 -19.67 -22.97 -35.74
C ASN A 182 -18.97 -22.56 -34.44
N ASP A 183 -19.21 -21.34 -33.96
CA ASP A 183 -18.57 -20.75 -32.80
C ASP A 183 -18.75 -21.62 -31.52
N ASP A 184 -19.94 -22.22 -31.33
CA ASP A 184 -20.20 -23.07 -30.15
C ASP A 184 -19.48 -24.41 -30.22
N GLU A 185 -19.40 -25.02 -31.37
CA GLU A 185 -18.60 -26.25 -31.59
C GLU A 185 -17.10 -25.97 -31.40
N PHE A 186 -16.64 -24.80 -31.82
CA PHE A 186 -15.25 -24.43 -31.69
C PHE A 186 -14.87 -24.15 -30.21
N LYS A 187 -15.77 -23.49 -29.45
CA LYS A 187 -15.64 -23.34 -27.99
C LYS A 187 -15.62 -24.70 -27.29
N LEU A 188 -16.50 -25.62 -27.68
CA LEU A 188 -16.55 -26.96 -27.13
C LEU A 188 -15.26 -27.74 -27.38
N MET A 189 -14.70 -27.63 -28.59
CA MET A 189 -13.42 -28.25 -28.93
C MET A 189 -12.31 -27.77 -27.99
N PHE A 190 -12.21 -26.46 -27.75
CA PHE A 190 -11.23 -25.91 -26.82
C PHE A 190 -11.42 -26.43 -25.39
N SER A 191 -12.67 -26.50 -24.91
CA SER A 191 -12.97 -27.07 -23.59
C SER A 191 -12.60 -28.56 -23.51
N ASN A 192 -12.86 -29.34 -24.56
CA ASN A 192 -12.52 -30.76 -24.60
C ASN A 192 -11.01 -30.97 -24.58
N ILE A 193 -10.23 -30.12 -25.27
CA ILE A 193 -8.77 -30.19 -25.25
C ILE A 193 -8.26 -29.93 -23.82
N GLU A 194 -8.77 -28.92 -23.13
CA GLU A 194 -8.39 -28.65 -21.73
C GLU A 194 -8.70 -29.81 -20.79
N VAL A 195 -9.86 -30.43 -20.96
CA VAL A 195 -10.26 -31.60 -20.15
C VAL A 195 -9.37 -32.82 -20.45
N ASN A 196 -9.13 -33.10 -21.74
CA ASN A 196 -8.33 -34.26 -22.17
C ASN A 196 -6.86 -34.12 -21.74
N GLU A 197 -6.29 -32.93 -21.86
CA GLU A 197 -4.91 -32.66 -21.46
C GLU A 197 -4.76 -32.41 -19.94
N GLY A 198 -5.87 -32.25 -19.20
CA GLY A 198 -5.87 -31.95 -17.79
C GLY A 198 -5.23 -30.59 -17.43
N ARG A 199 -5.22 -29.64 -18.37
CA ARG A 199 -4.60 -28.33 -18.24
C ARG A 199 -5.32 -27.27 -19.04
N GLU A 200 -5.25 -26.02 -18.57
CA GLU A 200 -5.80 -24.88 -19.28
C GLU A 200 -4.92 -24.48 -20.48
N ILE A 201 -5.54 -23.89 -21.50
CA ILE A 201 -4.82 -23.29 -22.62
C ILE A 201 -4.01 -22.09 -22.13
N ARG A 202 -2.69 -22.18 -22.29
CA ARG A 202 -1.70 -21.19 -21.85
C ARG A 202 -0.77 -20.81 -23.00
N MET A 203 -0.19 -19.62 -22.87
CA MET A 203 0.87 -19.18 -23.78
C MET A 203 2.11 -20.06 -23.60
N GLY A 204 2.77 -20.41 -24.71
CA GLY A 204 4.02 -21.19 -24.67
C GLY A 204 3.87 -22.67 -24.28
N ASP A 205 2.67 -23.19 -24.04
CA ASP A 205 2.47 -24.63 -23.76
C ASP A 205 2.44 -25.44 -25.06
N GLU A 206 3.60 -25.97 -25.46
CA GLU A 206 3.78 -26.73 -26.70
C GLU A 206 2.82 -27.93 -26.79
N LYS A 207 2.53 -28.62 -25.68
CA LYS A 207 1.61 -29.77 -25.67
C LYS A 207 0.19 -29.37 -25.98
N ILE A 208 -0.27 -28.24 -25.43
CA ILE A 208 -1.59 -27.68 -25.74
C ILE A 208 -1.68 -27.24 -27.21
N ILE A 209 -0.63 -26.61 -27.72
CA ILE A 209 -0.54 -26.18 -29.10
C ILE A 209 -0.61 -27.38 -30.06
N GLU A 210 0.16 -28.43 -29.76
CA GLU A 210 0.13 -29.70 -30.51
C GLU A 210 -1.26 -30.37 -30.46
N ALA A 211 -1.89 -30.41 -29.27
CA ALA A 211 -3.24 -30.96 -29.14
C ALA A 211 -4.27 -30.17 -29.96
N ILE A 212 -4.19 -28.83 -29.97
CA ILE A 212 -5.03 -27.98 -30.82
C ILE A 212 -4.81 -28.30 -32.29
N TYR A 213 -3.55 -28.35 -32.74
CA TYR A 213 -3.22 -28.67 -34.13
C TYR A 213 -3.77 -30.03 -34.54
N ASN A 214 -3.58 -31.05 -33.71
CA ASN A 214 -4.07 -32.41 -34.00
C ASN A 214 -5.60 -32.48 -34.07
N GLU A 215 -6.33 -31.82 -33.14
CA GLU A 215 -7.80 -31.77 -33.21
C GLU A 215 -8.32 -31.03 -34.43
N LEU A 216 -7.66 -29.93 -34.83
CA LEU A 216 -7.99 -29.20 -36.02
C LEU A 216 -7.75 -30.06 -37.29
N ASN A 217 -6.61 -30.78 -37.34
CA ASN A 217 -6.33 -31.68 -38.46
C ASN A 217 -7.32 -32.85 -38.58
N LYS A 218 -7.82 -33.39 -37.46
CA LYS A 218 -8.86 -34.42 -37.50
C LYS A 218 -10.17 -33.92 -38.14
N LYS A 219 -10.51 -32.65 -37.88
CA LYS A 219 -11.79 -32.08 -38.30
C LYS A 219 -11.72 -31.38 -39.64
N TYR A 220 -10.58 -30.74 -39.99
CA TYR A 220 -10.40 -29.84 -41.14
C TYR A 220 -9.16 -30.19 -41.99
N ALA A 221 -8.73 -31.44 -42.04
CA ALA A 221 -7.48 -31.85 -42.67
C ALA A 221 -7.43 -31.62 -44.22
N PRO A 222 -6.22 -31.34 -44.76
CA PRO A 222 -4.98 -30.99 -44.04
C PRO A 222 -4.89 -29.49 -43.76
N ILE A 223 -4.55 -29.12 -42.53
CA ILE A 223 -4.34 -27.72 -42.15
C ILE A 223 -2.95 -27.26 -42.63
N ASN A 224 -2.88 -26.04 -43.17
CA ASN A 224 -1.61 -25.43 -43.53
C ASN A 224 -0.83 -24.98 -42.27
N GLY A 225 0.27 -25.69 -41.97
CA GLY A 225 1.10 -25.40 -40.80
C GLY A 225 1.63 -23.96 -40.70
N LYS A 226 1.97 -23.33 -41.85
CA LYS A 226 2.41 -21.93 -41.88
C LYS A 226 1.28 -20.96 -41.50
N MET A 227 0.05 -21.25 -41.88
CA MET A 227 -1.10 -20.44 -41.52
C MET A 227 -1.46 -20.65 -40.03
N PHE A 228 -1.30 -21.87 -39.52
CA PHE A 228 -1.47 -22.15 -38.12
C PHE A 228 -0.45 -21.38 -37.26
N ASP A 229 0.84 -21.39 -37.62
CA ASP A 229 1.90 -20.62 -36.95
C ASP A 229 1.61 -19.10 -37.01
N ALA A 230 1.12 -18.62 -38.14
CA ALA A 230 0.71 -17.21 -38.30
C ALA A 230 -0.47 -16.86 -37.39
N ALA A 231 -1.44 -17.76 -37.22
CA ALA A 231 -2.57 -17.56 -36.29
C ALA A 231 -2.12 -17.55 -34.83
N LEU A 232 -1.20 -18.43 -34.44
CA LEU A 232 -0.59 -18.42 -33.11
C LEU A 232 0.13 -17.08 -32.81
N LYS A 233 0.93 -16.63 -33.80
CA LYS A 233 1.64 -15.35 -33.68
C LYS A 233 0.68 -14.17 -33.57
N MET A 234 -0.36 -14.13 -34.41
CA MET A 234 -1.40 -13.10 -34.36
C MET A 234 -2.08 -13.06 -32.99
N ALA A 235 -2.45 -14.21 -32.44
CA ALA A 235 -3.08 -14.30 -31.13
C ALA A 235 -2.16 -13.76 -30.02
N MET A 236 -0.86 -14.05 -30.10
CA MET A 236 0.14 -13.55 -29.18
C MET A 236 0.29 -12.03 -29.27
N ASP A 237 0.42 -11.48 -30.46
CA ASP A 237 0.62 -10.05 -30.68
C ASP A 237 -0.60 -9.25 -30.21
N GLU A 238 -1.83 -9.70 -30.54
CA GLU A 238 -3.08 -9.10 -30.09
C GLU A 238 -3.22 -9.15 -28.55
N THR A 239 -2.76 -10.25 -27.92
CA THR A 239 -2.77 -10.38 -26.46
C THR A 239 -1.78 -9.43 -25.79
N LYS A 240 -0.59 -9.25 -26.34
CA LYS A 240 0.42 -8.30 -25.87
C LYS A 240 -0.08 -6.87 -25.97
N ASP A 241 -0.66 -6.50 -27.13
CA ASP A 241 -1.23 -5.17 -27.33
C ASP A 241 -2.38 -4.89 -26.34
N ALA A 242 -3.33 -5.82 -26.22
CA ALA A 242 -4.43 -5.70 -25.28
C ALA A 242 -3.94 -5.56 -23.81
N THR A 243 -2.82 -6.22 -23.47
CA THR A 243 -2.23 -6.13 -22.13
C THR A 243 -1.56 -4.79 -21.92
N TYR A 244 -0.81 -4.29 -22.91
CA TYR A 244 -0.21 -2.96 -22.83
C TYR A 244 -1.28 -1.87 -22.65
N GLN A 245 -2.32 -1.88 -23.46
CA GLN A 245 -3.44 -0.93 -23.37
C GLN A 245 -4.16 -1.01 -22.02
N ALA A 246 -4.29 -2.21 -21.46
CA ALA A 246 -4.89 -2.40 -20.13
C ALA A 246 -4.01 -1.83 -19.02
N MET A 247 -2.69 -1.98 -19.09
CA MET A 247 -1.75 -1.45 -18.09
C MET A 247 -1.62 0.08 -18.19
N GLU A 248 -1.59 0.62 -19.40
CA GLU A 248 -1.62 2.07 -19.63
C GLU A 248 -2.89 2.70 -19.05
N ALA A 249 -4.06 2.13 -19.35
CA ALA A 249 -5.35 2.58 -18.80
C ALA A 249 -5.40 2.48 -17.27
N LEU A 250 -4.81 1.44 -16.66
CA LEU A 250 -4.72 1.29 -15.22
C LEU A 250 -3.89 2.42 -14.59
N ILE A 251 -2.71 2.73 -15.15
CA ILE A 251 -1.87 3.83 -14.67
C ILE A 251 -2.60 5.16 -14.78
N HIS A 252 -3.22 5.44 -15.93
CA HIS A 252 -3.98 6.68 -16.12
C HIS A 252 -5.15 6.78 -15.13
N ASN A 253 -5.90 5.69 -14.94
CA ASN A 253 -7.03 5.64 -14.01
C ASN A 253 -6.60 5.96 -12.57
N LEU A 254 -5.54 5.31 -12.06
CA LEU A 254 -5.07 5.50 -10.69
C LEU A 254 -4.46 6.89 -10.43
N ASN A 255 -4.15 7.66 -11.48
CA ASN A 255 -3.68 9.05 -11.36
C ASN A 255 -4.78 10.10 -11.59
N THR A 256 -5.94 9.72 -12.12
CA THR A 256 -6.98 10.68 -12.54
C THR A 256 -8.33 10.46 -11.86
N MET A 257 -8.68 9.22 -11.55
CA MET A 257 -9.98 8.90 -10.93
C MET A 257 -9.92 9.14 -9.43
N HIS A 258 -10.77 10.04 -8.96
CA HIS A 258 -10.89 10.35 -7.54
C HIS A 258 -11.76 9.31 -6.83
N SER A 259 -11.36 8.93 -5.63
CA SER A 259 -12.18 8.27 -4.62
C SER A 259 -12.47 9.23 -3.47
N ARG A 260 -13.02 8.76 -2.39
CA ARG A 260 -13.23 9.50 -1.13
C ARG A 260 -13.73 10.93 -1.35
N ALA A 261 -15.05 11.04 -1.48
CA ALA A 261 -15.78 12.30 -1.71
C ALA A 261 -15.36 13.09 -2.99
N GLY A 262 -14.72 12.41 -3.96
CA GLY A 262 -14.27 13.06 -5.18
C GLY A 262 -13.09 14.03 -5.01
N ALA A 263 -12.36 13.95 -3.91
CA ALA A 263 -11.29 14.89 -3.58
C ALA A 263 -9.90 14.28 -3.54
N GLN A 264 -9.78 12.95 -3.62
CA GLN A 264 -8.52 12.24 -3.42
C GLN A 264 -8.31 11.15 -4.45
N VAL A 265 -7.16 11.12 -5.12
CA VAL A 265 -6.74 9.96 -5.91
C VAL A 265 -6.33 8.82 -4.98
N PRO A 266 -6.55 7.53 -5.35
CA PRO A 266 -6.21 6.41 -4.49
C PRO A 266 -4.71 6.35 -4.21
N PHE A 267 -4.35 6.24 -2.93
CA PHE A 267 -2.98 5.92 -2.53
C PHE A 267 -2.74 4.43 -2.76
N SER A 268 -2.27 4.09 -3.95
CA SER A 268 -2.21 2.72 -4.45
C SER A 268 -0.78 2.21 -4.59
N SER A 269 -0.58 0.91 -4.41
CA SER A 269 0.70 0.24 -4.67
C SER A 269 0.51 -1.14 -5.29
N LEU A 270 1.45 -1.52 -6.16
CA LEU A 270 1.48 -2.80 -6.86
C LEU A 270 2.83 -3.49 -6.63
N ASN A 271 2.79 -4.75 -6.22
CA ASN A 271 3.98 -5.57 -6.04
C ASN A 271 3.97 -6.68 -7.11
N TYR A 272 5.08 -6.87 -7.81
CA TYR A 272 5.23 -7.84 -8.89
C TYR A 272 6.72 -8.17 -9.10
N GLY A 273 7.04 -9.14 -9.96
CA GLY A 273 8.43 -9.48 -10.31
C GLY A 273 8.70 -10.98 -10.36
N THR A 274 7.90 -11.80 -9.70
CA THR A 274 8.21 -13.19 -9.41
C THR A 274 7.44 -14.23 -10.23
N ASP A 275 6.38 -13.85 -10.93
CA ASP A 275 5.68 -14.77 -11.83
C ASP A 275 6.53 -15.03 -13.09
N THR A 276 6.95 -16.28 -13.27
CA THR A 276 7.76 -16.72 -14.42
C THR A 276 6.95 -17.27 -15.59
N SER A 277 5.62 -17.29 -15.47
CA SER A 277 4.75 -17.66 -16.58
C SER A 277 4.83 -16.64 -17.72
N GLU A 278 4.63 -17.07 -18.96
CA GLU A 278 4.62 -16.15 -20.11
C GLU A 278 3.59 -15.04 -19.94
N GLU A 279 2.42 -15.36 -19.36
CA GLU A 279 1.37 -14.40 -19.09
C GLU A 279 1.80 -13.35 -18.06
N GLY A 280 2.44 -13.78 -16.95
CA GLY A 280 2.97 -12.87 -15.92
C GLY A 280 4.09 -11.99 -16.45
N ARG A 281 4.97 -12.54 -17.27
CA ARG A 281 6.04 -11.80 -17.94
C ARG A 281 5.49 -10.69 -18.85
N ILE A 282 4.43 -10.98 -19.61
CA ILE A 282 3.77 -9.99 -20.48
C ILE A 282 3.15 -8.87 -19.64
N VAL A 283 2.52 -9.19 -18.51
CA VAL A 283 2.02 -8.17 -17.56
C VAL A 283 3.15 -7.26 -17.09
N MET A 284 4.27 -7.84 -16.67
CA MET A 284 5.42 -7.07 -16.17
C MET A 284 6.07 -6.21 -17.25
N HIS A 285 6.22 -6.74 -18.47
CA HIS A 285 6.66 -5.94 -19.61
C HIS A 285 5.73 -4.76 -19.86
N ALA A 286 4.43 -5.01 -19.91
CA ALA A 286 3.42 -4.00 -20.23
C ALA A 286 3.34 -2.89 -19.18
N ILE A 287 3.36 -3.21 -17.87
CA ILE A 287 3.29 -2.20 -16.81
C ILE A 287 4.56 -1.34 -16.78
N LEU A 288 5.73 -1.96 -17.00
CA LEU A 288 7.00 -1.23 -17.08
C LEU A 288 7.04 -0.31 -18.32
N ASP A 289 6.60 -0.78 -19.49
CA ASP A 289 6.55 0.04 -20.69
C ASP A 289 5.57 1.22 -20.56
N ALA A 290 4.38 0.99 -20.03
CA ALA A 290 3.41 2.04 -19.76
C ALA A 290 3.94 3.07 -18.75
N THR A 291 4.67 2.62 -17.71
CA THR A 291 5.33 3.50 -16.75
C THR A 291 6.45 4.32 -17.41
N ILE A 292 7.27 3.70 -18.26
CA ILE A 292 8.34 4.37 -19.00
C ILE A 292 7.78 5.43 -19.94
N ALA A 293 6.66 5.15 -20.61
CA ALA A 293 5.95 6.11 -21.46
C ALA A 293 5.48 7.32 -20.66
N GLY A 294 4.93 7.11 -19.46
CA GLY A 294 4.40 8.16 -18.60
C GLY A 294 2.95 8.50 -18.92
N LEU A 295 2.44 9.59 -18.34
CA LEU A 295 1.10 10.13 -18.63
C LEU A 295 1.10 10.89 -19.94
N GLY A 296 -0.08 11.43 -20.34
CA GLY A 296 -0.34 11.98 -21.68
C GLY A 296 0.67 12.99 -22.23
N ASN A 297 1.34 13.79 -21.40
CA ASN A 297 2.45 14.67 -21.80
C ASN A 297 3.83 14.11 -21.40
N GLY A 298 3.92 12.83 -21.06
CA GLY A 298 5.15 12.20 -20.61
C GLY A 298 5.51 12.45 -19.14
N GLU A 299 4.58 12.95 -18.33
CA GLU A 299 4.79 13.14 -16.89
C GLU A 299 5.00 11.79 -16.18
N THR A 300 5.79 11.80 -15.12
CA THR A 300 5.95 10.62 -14.26
C THR A 300 4.65 10.37 -13.48
N PRO A 301 4.05 9.18 -13.58
CA PRO A 301 2.88 8.83 -12.77
C PRO A 301 3.27 8.83 -11.28
N ILE A 302 2.42 9.41 -10.43
CA ILE A 302 2.62 9.39 -8.98
C ILE A 302 2.14 8.05 -8.41
N PHE A 303 1.06 7.52 -8.95
CA PHE A 303 0.45 6.25 -8.58
C PHE A 303 0.32 5.31 -9.79
N PRO A 304 0.27 4.00 -9.56
CA PRO A 304 0.56 3.30 -8.30
C PRO A 304 2.05 3.36 -7.94
N ILE A 305 2.37 3.35 -6.64
CA ILE A 305 3.73 3.07 -6.18
C ILE A 305 4.04 1.63 -6.56
N GLN A 306 5.08 1.42 -7.35
CA GLN A 306 5.42 0.10 -7.85
C GLN A 306 6.60 -0.47 -7.08
N ILE A 307 6.51 -1.75 -6.73
CA ILE A 307 7.54 -2.51 -6.02
C ILE A 307 7.88 -3.76 -6.83
N PHE A 308 9.11 -3.81 -7.34
CA PHE A 308 9.64 -4.96 -8.04
C PHE A 308 10.30 -5.92 -7.04
N LYS A 309 9.82 -7.16 -6.97
CA LYS A 309 10.36 -8.20 -6.10
C LYS A 309 11.57 -8.85 -6.76
N VAL A 310 12.70 -8.86 -6.06
CA VAL A 310 13.95 -9.46 -6.51
C VAL A 310 14.19 -10.75 -5.73
N LYS A 311 14.43 -11.85 -6.47
CA LYS A 311 14.67 -13.18 -5.90
C LYS A 311 15.70 -13.93 -6.74
N GLU A 312 16.72 -14.48 -6.09
CA GLU A 312 17.68 -15.41 -6.71
C GLU A 312 16.97 -16.65 -7.28
N GLY A 313 17.37 -17.07 -8.48
CA GLY A 313 16.71 -18.14 -9.24
C GLY A 313 15.45 -17.73 -9.99
N ILE A 314 14.99 -16.46 -9.85
CA ILE A 314 13.83 -15.94 -10.56
C ILE A 314 14.23 -14.76 -11.48
N ASN A 315 14.96 -13.77 -10.96
CA ASN A 315 15.25 -12.55 -11.72
C ASN A 315 16.56 -11.84 -11.33
N TYR A 316 17.35 -12.39 -10.40
CA TYR A 316 18.55 -11.73 -9.89
C TYR A 316 19.80 -12.00 -10.76
N ASN A 317 20.01 -13.25 -11.17
CA ASN A 317 21.17 -13.66 -11.96
C ASN A 317 20.88 -13.63 -13.48
N PRO A 318 21.91 -13.46 -14.33
CA PRO A 318 21.75 -13.39 -15.79
C PRO A 318 21.01 -14.58 -16.43
N GLU A 319 21.13 -15.77 -15.83
CA GLU A 319 20.50 -17.01 -16.26
C GLU A 319 19.05 -17.20 -15.76
N ASP A 320 18.60 -16.33 -14.85
CA ASP A 320 17.26 -16.42 -14.28
C ASP A 320 16.18 -16.06 -15.31
N PRO A 321 14.99 -16.70 -15.28
CA PRO A 321 13.97 -16.56 -16.32
C PRO A 321 13.42 -15.12 -16.48
N ASN A 322 13.43 -14.30 -15.44
CA ASN A 322 12.95 -12.92 -15.44
C ASN A 322 14.08 -11.89 -15.32
N TYR A 323 15.33 -12.23 -15.59
CA TYR A 323 16.45 -11.30 -15.47
C TYR A 323 16.33 -10.10 -16.44
N ASP A 324 15.81 -10.30 -17.63
CA ASP A 324 15.53 -9.24 -18.60
C ASP A 324 14.54 -8.20 -18.03
N LEU A 325 13.54 -8.67 -17.29
CA LEU A 325 12.55 -7.81 -16.59
C LEU A 325 13.20 -7.05 -15.42
N PHE A 326 14.13 -7.66 -14.71
CA PHE A 326 14.88 -6.97 -13.66
C PHE A 326 15.70 -5.82 -14.27
N LYS A 327 16.45 -6.07 -15.37
CA LYS A 327 17.16 -4.99 -16.07
C LYS A 327 16.22 -3.88 -16.55
N LYS A 328 15.07 -4.25 -17.10
CA LYS A 328 14.06 -3.27 -17.56
C LYS A 328 13.48 -2.47 -16.39
N SER A 329 13.25 -3.11 -15.25
CA SER A 329 12.76 -2.43 -14.04
C SER A 329 13.76 -1.42 -13.49
N MET A 330 15.07 -1.74 -13.52
CA MET A 330 16.13 -0.79 -13.15
C MET A 330 16.18 0.42 -14.10
N TYR A 331 16.06 0.19 -15.41
CA TYR A 331 15.98 1.28 -16.38
C TYR A 331 14.74 2.17 -16.13
N CYS A 332 13.58 1.54 -15.88
CA CYS A 332 12.35 2.24 -15.57
C CYS A 332 12.50 3.10 -14.30
N SER A 333 13.07 2.52 -13.24
CA SER A 333 13.31 3.23 -11.98
C SER A 333 14.26 4.41 -12.16
N GLY A 334 15.33 4.25 -12.93
CA GLY A 334 16.25 5.35 -13.25
C GLY A 334 15.59 6.51 -14.01
N LYS A 335 14.57 6.22 -14.82
CA LYS A 335 13.85 7.22 -15.62
C LYS A 335 12.65 7.84 -14.89
N ARG A 336 11.95 7.06 -14.04
CA ARG A 336 10.64 7.40 -13.49
C ARG A 336 10.55 7.34 -11.97
N LEU A 337 11.64 7.03 -11.27
CA LEU A 337 11.71 6.80 -9.82
C LEU A 337 10.92 5.56 -9.33
N PHE A 338 10.30 4.82 -10.23
CA PHE A 338 9.59 3.56 -9.99
C PHE A 338 10.03 2.51 -11.01
N PRO A 339 10.00 1.21 -10.63
CA PRO A 339 9.64 0.65 -9.33
C PRO A 339 10.72 0.82 -8.26
N ASN A 340 10.31 0.75 -6.97
CA ASN A 340 11.19 0.43 -5.84
C ASN A 340 11.49 -1.08 -5.85
N PHE A 341 12.52 -1.52 -5.10
CA PHE A 341 12.94 -2.93 -5.09
C PHE A 341 12.74 -3.57 -3.72
N SER A 342 12.18 -4.79 -3.72
CA SER A 342 12.01 -5.64 -2.55
C SER A 342 12.86 -6.90 -2.70
N PHE A 343 13.85 -7.08 -1.84
CA PHE A 343 14.74 -8.25 -1.86
C PHE A 343 14.14 -9.38 -1.02
N ILE A 344 13.63 -10.42 -1.68
CA ILE A 344 13.02 -11.58 -1.00
C ILE A 344 14.09 -12.39 -0.25
N ASP A 345 15.32 -12.43 -0.77
CA ASP A 345 16.45 -13.15 -0.16
C ASP A 345 17.02 -12.47 1.09
N ALA A 346 16.61 -11.24 1.40
CA ALA A 346 16.98 -10.62 2.67
C ALA A 346 16.50 -11.50 3.84
N PRO A 347 17.35 -11.78 4.86
CA PRO A 347 17.03 -12.75 5.93
C PRO A 347 15.67 -12.50 6.60
N TYR A 348 15.31 -11.24 6.80
CA TYR A 348 14.04 -10.83 7.41
C TYR A 348 12.80 -11.05 6.51
N ASN A 349 12.98 -11.31 5.21
CA ASN A 349 11.94 -11.71 4.26
C ASN A 349 11.98 -13.21 4.03
N LEU A 350 13.19 -13.76 3.81
CA LEU A 350 13.40 -15.15 3.44
C LEU A 350 12.85 -16.15 4.48
N GLN A 351 12.88 -15.78 5.78
CA GLN A 351 12.35 -16.61 6.84
C GLN A 351 10.85 -16.96 6.70
N TYR A 352 10.09 -16.18 5.96
CA TYR A 352 8.65 -16.40 5.71
C TYR A 352 8.37 -17.00 4.33
N TYR A 353 9.33 -16.91 3.42
CA TYR A 353 9.15 -17.31 2.03
C TYR A 353 8.97 -18.83 1.89
N LYS A 354 7.92 -19.24 1.19
CA LYS A 354 7.67 -20.63 0.82
C LYS A 354 7.60 -20.73 -0.70
N PRO A 355 8.52 -21.49 -1.34
CA PRO A 355 8.51 -21.66 -2.79
C PRO A 355 7.14 -22.11 -3.30
N GLY A 356 6.62 -21.46 -4.34
CA GLY A 356 5.33 -21.77 -4.96
C GLY A 356 4.12 -21.19 -4.24
N ASP A 357 4.30 -20.50 -3.11
CA ASP A 357 3.20 -19.78 -2.43
C ASP A 357 3.45 -18.26 -2.46
N TYR A 358 2.93 -17.59 -3.50
CA TYR A 358 3.06 -16.15 -3.68
C TYR A 358 2.53 -15.32 -2.49
N ARG A 359 1.65 -15.89 -1.65
CA ARG A 359 1.10 -15.22 -0.48
C ARG A 359 2.14 -15.01 0.62
N THR A 360 3.26 -15.72 0.57
CA THR A 360 4.38 -15.63 1.52
C THR A 360 5.50 -14.73 1.04
N GLU A 361 5.42 -14.21 -0.18
CA GLU A 361 6.38 -13.27 -0.74
C GLU A 361 6.21 -11.90 -0.09
N ALA A 362 7.30 -11.37 0.49
CA ALA A 362 7.25 -10.05 1.10
C ALA A 362 6.76 -8.98 0.11
N ALA A 363 5.73 -8.25 0.51
CA ALA A 363 5.11 -7.19 -0.27
C ALA A 363 4.89 -5.95 0.59
N TYR A 364 4.85 -4.79 -0.04
CA TYR A 364 4.79 -3.51 0.65
C TYR A 364 3.51 -2.76 0.31
N MET A 365 2.98 -2.07 1.31
CA MET A 365 1.87 -1.13 1.19
C MET A 365 2.44 0.28 1.22
N GLY A 366 2.01 1.14 0.29
CA GLY A 366 2.66 2.41 0.08
C GLY A 366 4.14 2.20 -0.24
N CYS A 367 5.02 2.94 0.43
CA CYS A 367 6.45 2.90 0.13
C CYS A 367 7.28 2.01 1.07
N ARG A 368 6.83 1.71 2.30
CA ARG A 368 7.67 1.08 3.34
C ARG A 368 6.99 0.03 4.21
N THR A 369 5.67 0.03 4.32
CA THR A 369 4.98 -0.83 5.28
C THR A 369 4.89 -2.27 4.77
N ARG A 370 5.42 -3.20 5.57
CA ARG A 370 5.42 -4.63 5.31
C ARG A 370 4.69 -5.38 6.41
N VAL A 371 3.83 -6.33 6.05
CA VAL A 371 3.11 -7.19 6.98
C VAL A 371 3.26 -8.64 6.51
N VAL A 372 3.99 -9.47 7.25
CA VAL A 372 4.15 -10.91 6.98
C VAL A 372 3.98 -11.73 8.25
N ALA A 373 4.79 -11.47 9.30
CA ALA A 373 4.69 -12.17 10.58
C ALA A 373 3.28 -12.08 11.18
N ASN A 374 2.81 -13.14 11.81
CA ASN A 374 1.49 -13.19 12.42
C ASN A 374 1.54 -13.88 13.80
N VAL A 375 1.84 -13.11 14.83
CA VAL A 375 1.93 -13.62 16.22
C VAL A 375 0.58 -14.12 16.73
N TYR A 376 -0.53 -13.52 16.24
CA TYR A 376 -1.88 -13.96 16.59
C TYR A 376 -2.19 -15.34 16.01
N ASP A 377 -1.82 -15.58 14.76
CA ASP A 377 -2.03 -16.84 14.05
C ASP A 377 -0.79 -17.23 13.21
N PRO A 378 0.19 -17.94 13.81
CA PRO A 378 1.41 -18.33 13.12
C PRO A 378 1.20 -19.28 11.93
N THR A 379 -0.01 -19.84 11.75
CA THR A 379 -0.31 -20.67 10.57
C THR A 379 -0.60 -19.83 9.32
N ASN A 380 -0.89 -18.54 9.49
CA ASN A 380 -1.20 -17.56 8.46
C ASN A 380 -0.16 -16.41 8.44
N GLU A 381 1.13 -16.75 8.30
CA GLU A 381 2.22 -15.80 8.03
C GLU A 381 2.27 -15.49 6.53
N ILE A 382 1.25 -14.80 6.06
CA ILE A 382 1.04 -14.42 4.66
C ILE A 382 0.85 -12.90 4.54
N VAL A 383 1.02 -12.37 3.35
CA VAL A 383 0.84 -10.94 3.09
C VAL A 383 -0.62 -10.59 2.71
N THR A 384 -1.30 -11.47 1.99
CA THR A 384 -2.64 -11.22 1.44
C THR A 384 -3.72 -11.09 2.53
N GLY A 385 -4.63 -10.15 2.35
CA GLY A 385 -5.75 -9.92 3.26
C GLY A 385 -5.36 -9.35 4.62
N ARG A 386 -4.17 -8.74 4.73
CA ARG A 386 -3.64 -8.20 5.99
C ARG A 386 -3.12 -6.79 5.76
N GLY A 387 -2.99 -6.03 6.84
CA GLY A 387 -2.53 -4.66 6.73
C GLY A 387 -2.17 -4.03 8.07
N ASN A 388 -1.91 -2.74 8.03
CA ASN A 388 -1.64 -1.95 9.22
C ASN A 388 -2.94 -1.34 9.76
N LEU A 389 -3.15 -1.45 11.07
CA LEU A 389 -4.34 -0.90 11.73
C LEU A 389 -4.15 0.57 12.08
N SER A 390 -3.01 0.87 12.69
CA SER A 390 -2.67 2.24 13.11
C SER A 390 -1.19 2.34 13.46
N PHE A 391 -0.66 3.56 13.46
CA PHE A 391 0.71 3.80 13.90
C PHE A 391 0.89 5.14 14.60
N THR A 392 1.95 5.19 15.44
CA THR A 392 2.32 6.36 16.25
C THR A 392 3.82 6.47 16.29
N SER A 393 4.36 7.66 15.99
CA SER A 393 5.80 7.89 15.88
C SER A 393 6.35 8.68 17.06
N ILE A 394 7.55 8.30 17.51
CA ILE A 394 8.30 8.95 18.59
C ILE A 394 9.24 10.00 18.00
N ASN A 395 9.31 11.15 18.64
CA ASN A 395 10.30 12.19 18.39
C ASN A 395 11.58 11.87 19.16
N LEU A 396 12.50 11.11 18.57
CA LEU A 396 13.77 10.76 19.23
C LEU A 396 14.65 11.98 19.53
N PRO A 397 14.82 12.98 18.61
CA PRO A 397 15.60 14.18 18.88
C PRO A 397 15.14 14.93 20.14
N ARG A 398 13.83 15.00 20.38
CA ARG A 398 13.28 15.66 21.56
C ARG A 398 13.84 15.09 22.87
N ILE A 399 13.99 13.77 22.96
CA ILE A 399 14.54 13.11 24.16
C ILE A 399 15.98 13.57 24.38
N ALA A 400 16.79 13.53 23.33
CA ALA A 400 18.20 13.90 23.39
C ALA A 400 18.39 15.40 23.69
N LEU A 401 17.58 16.27 23.05
CA LEU A 401 17.61 17.73 23.27
C LEU A 401 17.32 18.11 24.74
N GLN A 402 16.40 17.40 25.42
CA GLN A 402 16.13 17.61 26.83
C GLN A 402 17.31 17.28 27.75
N LEU A 403 18.28 16.51 27.25
CA LEU A 403 19.44 16.03 27.99
C LEU A 403 20.75 16.72 27.63
N MET A 404 20.73 17.75 26.77
CA MET A 404 21.95 18.44 26.32
C MET A 404 22.75 19.09 27.46
N SER A 405 22.08 19.47 28.56
CA SER A 405 22.75 20.03 29.74
C SER A 405 23.48 18.99 30.62
N VAL A 406 23.19 17.70 30.42
CA VAL A 406 23.85 16.60 31.15
C VAL A 406 25.22 16.37 30.52
N LYS A 407 26.30 16.56 31.30
CA LYS A 407 27.68 16.47 30.78
C LYS A 407 28.21 15.03 30.77
N ASP A 408 27.86 14.26 31.79
CA ASP A 408 28.26 12.86 31.89
C ASP A 408 27.49 12.02 30.86
N LEU A 409 28.22 11.28 30.02
CA LEU A 409 27.65 10.53 28.93
C LEU A 409 26.84 9.32 29.42
N ASP A 410 27.32 8.62 30.45
CA ASP A 410 26.63 7.43 30.95
C ASP A 410 25.32 7.82 31.62
N GLU A 411 25.33 8.92 32.41
CA GLU A 411 24.11 9.51 32.99
C GLU A 411 23.13 9.96 31.88
N LYS A 412 23.66 10.61 30.81
CA LYS A 412 22.85 11.06 29.67
C LYS A 412 22.18 9.89 28.95
N LEU A 413 22.93 8.83 28.64
CA LEU A 413 22.40 7.63 28.00
C LEU A 413 21.40 6.90 28.89
N THR A 414 21.67 6.77 30.18
CA THR A 414 20.73 6.17 31.15
C THR A 414 19.38 6.90 31.12
N LYS A 415 19.39 8.23 31.25
CA LYS A 415 18.17 9.06 31.21
C LYS A 415 17.48 9.01 29.83
N PHE A 416 18.26 8.91 28.75
CA PHE A 416 17.72 8.75 27.41
C PHE A 416 16.93 7.44 27.27
N TYR A 417 17.49 6.33 27.71
CA TYR A 417 16.80 5.02 27.65
C TYR A 417 15.59 4.96 28.59
N GLU A 418 15.65 5.55 29.78
CA GLU A 418 14.50 5.66 30.70
C GLU A 418 13.33 6.42 30.02
N ARG A 419 13.65 7.54 29.37
CA ARG A 419 12.63 8.32 28.66
C ARG A 419 12.11 7.62 27.41
N LEU A 420 12.97 6.97 26.65
CA LEU A 420 12.60 6.18 25.50
C LEU A 420 11.71 5.00 25.90
N ASP A 421 12.05 4.30 26.97
CA ASP A 421 11.25 3.22 27.54
C ASP A 421 9.83 3.67 27.84
N TYR A 422 9.70 4.78 28.56
CA TYR A 422 8.40 5.40 28.84
C TYR A 422 7.61 5.79 27.57
N LEU A 423 8.26 6.37 26.57
CA LEU A 423 7.57 6.78 25.34
C LEU A 423 7.12 5.58 24.47
N VAL A 424 7.88 4.49 24.47
CA VAL A 424 7.43 3.24 23.82
C VAL A 424 6.19 2.69 24.52
N ASP A 425 6.16 2.68 25.87
CA ASP A 425 4.99 2.26 26.65
C ASP A 425 3.77 3.14 26.36
N LEU A 426 3.99 4.44 26.29
CA LEU A 426 2.95 5.42 25.98
C LEU A 426 2.37 5.19 24.57
N CYS A 427 3.22 4.94 23.58
CA CYS A 427 2.78 4.63 22.22
C CYS A 427 2.00 3.31 22.16
N VAL A 428 2.49 2.26 22.83
CA VAL A 428 1.78 0.96 22.90
C VAL A 428 0.43 1.12 23.59
N GLY A 429 0.36 1.85 24.70
CA GLY A 429 -0.89 2.14 25.40
C GLY A 429 -1.89 2.88 24.51
N GLN A 430 -1.43 3.89 23.79
CA GLN A 430 -2.26 4.63 22.84
C GLN A 430 -2.75 3.76 21.67
N LEU A 431 -1.88 2.92 21.11
CA LEU A 431 -2.27 2.00 20.02
C LEU A 431 -3.30 0.96 20.50
N LEU A 432 -3.18 0.46 21.72
CA LEU A 432 -4.16 -0.44 22.33
C LEU A 432 -5.50 0.25 22.58
N GLU A 433 -5.51 1.52 22.99
CA GLU A 433 -6.74 2.31 23.13
C GLU A 433 -7.45 2.44 21.78
N ARG A 434 -6.73 2.79 20.71
CA ARG A 434 -7.29 2.88 19.36
C ARG A 434 -7.77 1.51 18.87
N PHE A 435 -7.01 0.45 19.12
CA PHE A 435 -7.39 -0.92 18.78
C PHE A 435 -8.70 -1.35 19.46
N ALA A 436 -8.91 -0.99 20.73
CA ALA A 436 -10.14 -1.27 21.45
C ALA A 436 -11.38 -0.64 20.77
N ILE A 437 -11.23 0.57 20.22
CA ILE A 437 -12.29 1.23 19.45
C ILE A 437 -12.53 0.52 18.11
N GLN A 438 -11.45 0.12 17.42
CA GLN A 438 -11.52 -0.53 16.12
C GLN A 438 -12.15 -1.94 16.22
N GLN A 439 -11.80 -2.72 17.24
CA GLN A 439 -12.33 -4.08 17.41
C GLN A 439 -13.84 -4.13 17.74
N ASP A 440 -14.40 -3.03 18.20
CA ASP A 440 -15.84 -2.92 18.51
C ASP A 440 -16.70 -2.63 17.27
N LYS A 441 -16.08 -2.41 16.11
CA LYS A 441 -16.77 -2.19 14.83
C LYS A 441 -17.39 -3.49 14.30
N TYR A 442 -18.28 -3.32 13.34
CA TYR A 442 -19.02 -4.40 12.69
C TYR A 442 -18.65 -4.48 11.20
N VAL A 443 -18.96 -5.60 10.56
CA VAL A 443 -18.76 -5.80 9.12
C VAL A 443 -19.41 -4.69 8.29
N TYR A 444 -20.63 -4.25 8.65
CA TYR A 444 -21.32 -3.18 7.95
C TYR A 444 -20.63 -1.80 7.99
N ASN A 445 -19.67 -1.61 8.91
CA ASN A 445 -18.85 -0.39 8.91
C ASN A 445 -17.78 -0.40 7.82
N PHE A 446 -17.48 -1.59 7.27
CA PHE A 446 -16.48 -1.84 6.24
C PHE A 446 -17.07 -2.76 5.17
N PRO A 447 -18.06 -2.28 4.39
CA PRO A 447 -18.86 -3.13 3.51
C PRO A 447 -18.05 -3.77 2.38
N PHE A 448 -16.96 -3.15 1.97
CA PHE A 448 -16.06 -3.69 0.96
C PHE A 448 -14.94 -4.53 1.59
N LEU A 449 -14.14 -3.94 2.47
CA LEU A 449 -12.98 -4.58 3.09
C LEU A 449 -13.36 -5.88 3.85
N MET A 450 -14.38 -5.80 4.69
CA MET A 450 -14.86 -6.93 5.50
C MET A 450 -15.98 -7.69 4.80
N GLY A 451 -16.93 -6.98 4.19
CA GLY A 451 -18.11 -7.56 3.58
C GLY A 451 -17.84 -8.35 2.30
N GLN A 452 -16.75 -8.06 1.58
CA GLN A 452 -16.31 -8.84 0.40
C GLN A 452 -15.20 -9.85 0.71
N GLY A 453 -14.87 -10.07 1.99
CA GLY A 453 -13.89 -11.07 2.40
C GLY A 453 -12.45 -10.73 2.03
N ILE A 454 -12.12 -9.43 1.85
CA ILE A 454 -10.75 -8.97 1.53
C ILE A 454 -9.84 -9.16 2.73
N TRP A 455 -10.28 -8.72 3.92
CA TRP A 455 -9.52 -8.94 5.14
C TRP A 455 -9.50 -10.41 5.55
N LEU A 456 -8.34 -10.90 5.98
CA LEU A 456 -8.13 -12.30 6.34
C LEU A 456 -9.15 -12.79 7.38
N GLY A 457 -9.93 -13.81 7.00
CA GLY A 457 -10.97 -14.42 7.85
C GLY A 457 -12.32 -13.69 7.85
N SER A 458 -12.44 -12.51 7.22
CA SER A 458 -13.71 -11.78 7.19
C SER A 458 -14.77 -12.43 6.29
N ASP A 459 -14.37 -13.27 5.36
CA ASP A 459 -15.27 -14.09 4.54
C ASP A 459 -16.15 -15.07 5.34
N LYS A 460 -15.80 -15.32 6.61
CA LYS A 460 -16.58 -16.14 7.54
C LYS A 460 -17.59 -15.35 8.36
N LEU A 461 -17.54 -14.02 8.29
CA LEU A 461 -18.38 -13.13 9.07
C LEU A 461 -19.66 -12.75 8.30
N LYS A 462 -20.72 -12.47 9.05
CA LYS A 462 -21.98 -11.94 8.53
C LYS A 462 -22.02 -10.42 8.70
N PHE A 463 -22.91 -9.77 7.99
CA PHE A 463 -23.06 -8.30 7.96
C PHE A 463 -23.12 -7.62 9.34
N ASN A 464 -23.79 -8.25 10.32
CA ASN A 464 -23.94 -7.73 11.68
C ASN A 464 -22.94 -8.31 12.69
N ASP A 465 -21.93 -9.05 12.25
CA ASP A 465 -20.92 -9.59 13.16
C ASP A 465 -19.85 -8.54 13.48
N LYS A 466 -19.31 -8.61 14.70
CA LYS A 466 -18.14 -7.80 15.09
C LYS A 466 -16.88 -8.30 14.39
N ILE A 467 -15.97 -7.38 14.08
CA ILE A 467 -14.68 -7.70 13.44
C ILE A 467 -13.58 -8.02 14.47
N SER A 468 -13.90 -8.10 15.74
CA SER A 468 -12.97 -8.20 16.87
C SER A 468 -11.90 -9.28 16.76
N GLU A 469 -12.23 -10.45 16.18
CA GLU A 469 -11.26 -11.55 16.04
C GLU A 469 -10.40 -11.39 14.78
N VAL A 470 -11.00 -11.05 13.65
CA VAL A 470 -10.28 -10.98 12.39
C VAL A 470 -9.33 -9.78 12.33
N ILE A 471 -9.63 -8.68 13.02
CA ILE A 471 -8.77 -7.50 13.07
C ILE A 471 -7.42 -7.77 13.74
N LYS A 472 -7.31 -8.80 14.59
CA LYS A 472 -6.06 -9.22 15.25
C LYS A 472 -4.97 -9.68 14.28
N HIS A 473 -5.32 -10.00 13.03
CA HIS A 473 -4.35 -10.28 11.97
C HIS A 473 -3.60 -9.03 11.50
N GLY A 474 -4.09 -7.84 11.81
CA GLY A 474 -3.46 -6.57 11.48
C GLY A 474 -2.28 -6.23 12.39
N THR A 475 -1.55 -5.17 12.02
CA THR A 475 -0.34 -4.72 12.71
C THR A 475 -0.55 -3.37 13.38
N LEU A 476 -0.06 -3.22 14.60
CA LEU A 476 0.06 -1.97 15.34
C LEU A 476 1.52 -1.52 15.26
N THR A 477 1.78 -0.30 14.77
CA THR A 477 3.14 0.12 14.45
C THR A 477 3.59 1.28 15.32
N VAL A 478 4.75 1.13 15.96
CA VAL A 478 5.50 2.24 16.55
C VAL A 478 6.53 2.72 15.53
N GLY A 479 6.53 4.01 15.24
CA GLY A 479 7.50 4.65 14.38
C GLY A 479 8.51 5.50 15.14
N PHE A 480 9.56 5.94 14.46
CA PHE A 480 10.49 6.93 14.98
C PHE A 480 10.98 7.86 13.88
N ILE A 481 11.39 9.07 14.28
CA ILE A 481 11.94 10.12 13.43
C ILE A 481 13.24 10.62 14.07
N GLY A 482 14.23 10.99 13.25
CA GLY A 482 15.35 11.81 13.67
C GLY A 482 16.48 11.07 14.39
N LEU A 483 16.80 9.83 13.98
CA LEU A 483 17.89 9.08 14.61
C LEU A 483 19.25 9.79 14.47
N ALA A 484 19.53 10.40 13.31
CA ALA A 484 20.79 11.12 13.08
C ALA A 484 20.92 12.32 14.02
N GLU A 485 19.88 13.13 14.12
CA GLU A 485 19.84 14.31 14.99
C GLU A 485 19.89 13.92 16.48
N THR A 486 19.29 12.78 16.83
CA THR A 486 19.36 12.21 18.17
C THR A 486 20.80 11.87 18.55
N LEU A 487 21.52 11.18 17.69
CA LEU A 487 22.92 10.82 17.91
C LEU A 487 23.81 12.08 17.98
N LYS A 488 23.59 13.07 17.12
CA LYS A 488 24.28 14.38 17.20
C LYS A 488 24.04 15.08 18.56
N ALA A 489 22.82 15.07 19.06
CA ALA A 489 22.50 15.66 20.35
C ALA A 489 23.09 14.89 21.55
N LEU A 490 23.23 13.55 21.44
CA LEU A 490 23.80 12.71 22.49
C LEU A 490 25.34 12.75 22.52
N ILE A 491 25.98 12.55 21.35
CA ILE A 491 27.42 12.29 21.25
C ILE A 491 28.16 13.19 20.24
N GLY A 492 27.47 14.16 19.62
CA GLY A 492 28.07 15.14 18.71
C GLY A 492 28.21 14.71 17.25
N VAL A 493 28.04 13.44 16.92
CA VAL A 493 28.15 12.84 15.58
C VAL A 493 26.99 11.91 15.27
N HIS A 494 26.65 11.71 14.00
CA HIS A 494 25.58 10.79 13.59
C HIS A 494 26.12 9.49 13.00
N HIS A 495 25.24 8.53 12.78
CA HIS A 495 25.57 7.15 12.34
C HIS A 495 26.27 7.05 10.97
N GLY A 496 26.28 8.11 10.16
CA GLY A 496 27.03 8.16 8.91
C GLY A 496 28.43 8.82 9.07
N GLU A 497 28.80 9.29 10.26
CA GLU A 497 30.06 9.99 10.54
C GLU A 497 31.03 9.14 11.38
N SER A 498 30.55 8.16 12.18
CA SER A 498 31.41 7.26 12.95
C SER A 498 30.76 5.90 13.21
N ASP A 499 31.62 4.89 13.38
CA ASP A 499 31.20 3.51 13.71
C ASP A 499 30.58 3.43 15.11
N GLU A 500 31.07 4.21 16.07
CA GLU A 500 30.51 4.30 17.42
C GLU A 500 29.07 4.85 17.39
N ALA A 501 28.85 5.88 16.59
CA ALA A 501 27.50 6.45 16.41
C ALA A 501 26.57 5.46 15.69
N GLN A 502 27.07 4.72 14.70
CA GLN A 502 26.30 3.66 14.06
C GLN A 502 25.92 2.57 15.03
N LYS A 503 26.88 2.12 15.86
CA LYS A 503 26.64 1.11 16.89
C LYS A 503 25.58 1.57 17.90
N LEU A 504 25.71 2.79 18.45
CA LEU A 504 24.72 3.37 19.35
C LEU A 504 23.33 3.49 18.68
N GLY A 505 23.28 3.89 17.42
CA GLY A 505 22.04 3.92 16.64
C GLY A 505 21.37 2.55 16.54
N LEU A 506 22.15 1.50 16.26
CA LEU A 506 21.64 0.13 16.21
C LEU A 506 21.17 -0.36 17.59
N GLU A 507 21.86 0.02 18.67
CA GLU A 507 21.46 -0.30 20.05
C GLU A 507 20.10 0.37 20.42
N ILE A 508 19.91 1.64 20.06
CA ILE A 508 18.64 2.35 20.27
C ILE A 508 17.49 1.65 19.53
N ILE A 509 17.69 1.32 18.25
CA ILE A 509 16.69 0.62 17.45
C ILE A 509 16.44 -0.79 17.99
N GLY A 510 17.50 -1.50 18.36
CA GLY A 510 17.43 -2.83 18.97
C GLY A 510 16.63 -2.85 20.27
N PHE A 511 16.83 -1.85 21.13
CA PHE A 511 16.07 -1.65 22.36
C PHE A 511 14.56 -1.51 22.10
N MET A 512 14.18 -0.61 21.19
CA MET A 512 12.78 -0.41 20.79
C MET A 512 12.17 -1.70 20.22
N ARG A 513 12.89 -2.37 19.30
CA ARG A 513 12.44 -3.60 18.67
C ARG A 513 12.20 -4.72 19.67
N GLN A 514 13.15 -4.99 20.55
CA GLN A 514 13.02 -6.02 21.60
C GLN A 514 11.84 -5.74 22.54
N LYS A 515 11.59 -4.48 22.86
CA LYS A 515 10.45 -4.10 23.68
C LYS A 515 9.12 -4.38 22.98
N LEU A 516 9.00 -4.06 21.70
CA LEU A 516 7.80 -4.34 20.90
C LEU A 516 7.58 -5.84 20.70
N ASP A 517 8.64 -6.63 20.53
CA ASP A 517 8.54 -8.09 20.42
C ASP A 517 8.01 -8.71 21.73
N ARG A 518 8.40 -8.14 22.89
CA ARG A 518 7.81 -8.53 24.20
C ARG A 518 6.32 -8.20 24.27
N TYR A 519 5.91 -7.03 23.77
CA TYR A 519 4.50 -6.65 23.71
C TYR A 519 3.70 -7.51 22.73
N SER A 520 4.28 -7.89 21.60
CA SER A 520 3.62 -8.81 20.67
C SER A 520 3.29 -10.14 21.34
N LYS A 521 4.23 -10.71 22.08
CA LYS A 521 4.01 -11.95 22.86
C LYS A 521 2.98 -11.75 23.97
N LYS A 522 3.10 -10.64 24.74
CA LYS A 522 2.22 -10.35 25.88
C LYS A 522 0.76 -10.22 25.49
N TYR A 523 0.47 -9.49 24.41
CA TYR A 523 -0.90 -9.19 23.97
C TYR A 523 -1.40 -10.14 22.88
N ARG A 524 -0.54 -10.99 22.33
CA ARG A 524 -0.82 -11.82 21.14
C ARG A 524 -1.36 -10.98 19.98
N LEU A 525 -0.73 -9.83 19.75
CA LEU A 525 -1.00 -8.88 18.67
C LEU A 525 0.30 -8.59 17.92
N ASN A 526 0.19 -8.19 16.67
CA ASN A 526 1.36 -7.87 15.85
C ASN A 526 1.81 -6.43 16.10
N PHE A 527 2.86 -6.23 16.91
CA PHE A 527 3.55 -4.94 17.01
C PHE A 527 4.77 -4.90 16.11
N SER A 528 4.96 -3.79 15.40
CA SER A 528 6.12 -3.58 14.54
C SER A 528 6.81 -2.25 14.83
N LEU A 529 8.09 -2.15 14.45
CA LEU A 529 8.87 -0.92 14.48
C LEU A 529 9.17 -0.46 13.06
N ILE A 530 9.05 0.83 12.80
CA ILE A 530 9.35 1.43 11.50
C ILE A 530 10.13 2.75 11.65
N ALA A 531 11.14 2.95 10.79
CA ALA A 531 11.62 4.30 10.51
C ALA A 531 10.54 4.99 9.68
N THR A 532 9.87 5.97 10.27
CA THR A 532 8.64 6.52 9.70
C THR A 532 8.91 7.26 8.38
N PRO A 533 8.25 6.91 7.27
CA PRO A 533 8.28 7.70 6.05
C PRO A 533 7.27 8.85 6.18
N ALA A 534 7.72 10.04 6.55
CA ALA A 534 6.79 11.13 6.81
C ALA A 534 7.44 12.50 6.67
N GLU A 535 7.22 13.17 5.54
CA GLU A 535 7.72 14.52 5.30
C GLU A 535 7.08 15.56 6.22
N GLY A 536 5.75 15.61 6.28
CA GLY A 536 5.00 16.58 7.09
C GLY A 536 5.29 16.44 8.59
N LEU A 537 5.39 15.21 9.08
CA LEU A 537 5.70 14.93 10.48
C LEU A 537 7.11 15.35 10.86
N SER A 538 8.10 15.04 10.02
CA SER A 538 9.51 15.38 10.30
C SER A 538 9.69 16.90 10.41
N GLY A 539 9.02 17.69 9.55
CA GLY A 539 8.97 19.14 9.63
C GLY A 539 8.21 19.66 10.86
N ARG A 540 7.09 19.02 11.23
CA ARG A 540 6.34 19.37 12.46
C ARG A 540 7.20 19.24 13.71
N PHE A 541 7.94 18.14 13.84
CA PHE A 541 8.81 17.93 14.99
C PHE A 541 9.92 18.98 15.06
N VAL A 542 10.61 19.27 13.95
CA VAL A 542 11.62 20.33 13.91
C VAL A 542 11.06 21.68 14.34
N LYS A 543 9.88 22.09 13.83
CA LYS A 543 9.23 23.35 14.19
C LYS A 543 8.95 23.45 15.68
N LEU A 544 8.44 22.37 16.29
CA LEU A 544 8.15 22.32 17.73
C LEU A 544 9.42 22.33 18.57
N ASP A 545 10.46 21.61 18.17
CA ASP A 545 11.73 21.53 18.88
C ASP A 545 12.51 22.84 18.77
N LYS A 546 12.54 23.45 17.59
CA LYS A 546 13.15 24.77 17.37
C LYS A 546 12.50 25.87 18.24
N LYS A 547 11.17 25.78 18.42
CA LYS A 547 10.44 26.71 19.31
C LYS A 547 10.83 26.54 20.79
N LEU A 548 11.16 25.32 21.23
CA LEU A 548 11.49 25.01 22.63
C LEU A 548 12.97 25.18 22.96
N PHE A 549 13.86 24.78 22.05
CA PHE A 549 15.30 24.68 22.30
C PHE A 549 16.13 25.68 21.48
N GLY A 550 15.49 26.43 20.58
CA GLY A 550 16.19 27.32 19.66
C GLY A 550 16.74 26.60 18.43
N GLU A 551 17.52 27.35 17.66
CA GLU A 551 18.25 26.84 16.50
C GLU A 551 19.57 26.22 16.93
N ILE A 552 19.75 24.93 16.67
CA ILE A 552 20.94 24.16 17.04
C ILE A 552 21.51 23.56 15.76
N GLU A 553 22.79 23.85 15.48
CA GLU A 553 23.48 23.41 14.28
C GLU A 553 23.51 21.88 14.14
N GLY A 554 23.13 21.38 12.98
CA GLY A 554 23.06 19.96 12.67
C GLY A 554 21.92 19.20 13.36
N ILE A 555 21.01 19.88 14.07
CA ILE A 555 19.87 19.28 14.76
C ILE A 555 18.56 19.99 14.38
N THR A 556 18.36 21.25 14.82
CA THR A 556 17.11 21.98 14.60
C THR A 556 17.19 23.05 13.52
N ASN A 557 18.37 23.27 12.92
CA ASN A 557 18.58 24.23 11.83
C ASN A 557 18.11 23.72 10.46
N HIS A 558 17.74 22.44 10.34
CA HIS A 558 17.17 21.85 9.13
C HIS A 558 15.65 22.08 9.01
N LYS A 559 15.11 21.87 7.81
CA LYS A 559 13.66 21.93 7.58
C LYS A 559 12.94 20.69 8.10
N PHE A 560 13.61 19.54 8.07
CA PHE A 560 13.07 18.24 8.41
C PHE A 560 14.09 17.44 9.22
N TYR A 561 13.63 16.63 10.16
CA TYR A 561 14.44 15.59 10.76
C TYR A 561 14.61 14.40 9.80
N THR A 562 15.69 13.64 9.97
CA THR A 562 15.90 12.42 9.21
C THR A 562 14.75 11.43 9.41
N ASN A 563 14.33 10.82 8.31
CA ASN A 563 13.29 9.82 8.24
C ASN A 563 13.73 8.71 7.26
N SER A 564 12.84 7.84 6.81
CA SER A 564 13.19 6.75 5.88
C SER A 564 13.23 7.16 4.39
N PHE A 565 13.10 8.43 4.07
CA PHE A 565 13.32 8.95 2.71
C PHE A 565 14.74 9.42 2.51
#